data_d3516361684c8eb8c42fa69fa0d66a65
#
_entry.id   d3516361684c8eb8c42fa69fa0d66a65
#
_cell.length_a   1.000
_cell.length_b   1.000
_cell.length_c   1.000
_cell.angle_alpha   90.00
_cell.angle_beta   90.00
_cell.angle_gamma   90.00
#
_symmetry.space_group_name_H-M   'P 1'
#
loop_
_entity.id
_entity.type
_entity.pdbx_description
1 polymer ?
#
loop_
_entity_poly.entity_id
_entity_poly.type
_entity_poly.pdbx_seq_one_letter_code
_entity_poly.pdbx_strand_id
1 'polypeptide(L)'
;CIRDSLKGNLAPDGSVVKRSAVAEEMMHHKGAARVFDCEEDALSAIYDGKINPGEVVVIRYEGPKGGPGMREMLNPTSAIMGSGLGNCVALITDGRFSGATRGAAIGHVSPEAAVGGPIALVKEGDMIEIDIPANTIKLLVSDEELAKRKAEWKPRQPKITTGYLAPVSYTHLT
;
A
#
# COMPACT_ATOMS: atom_id res chain seq x y z
N CYS A 1 6.44 7.13 -20.17
CA CYS A 1 5.88 6.40 -19.01
C CYS A 1 4.93 7.31 -18.29
N ILE A 2 3.64 7.11 -18.44
CA ILE A 2 2.64 7.90 -17.71
C ILE A 2 2.52 7.25 -16.34
N ARG A 3 3.02 7.97 -15.32
CA ARG A 3 2.74 7.66 -13.91
C ARG A 3 1.61 8.58 -13.50
N ASP A 4 0.47 7.99 -13.13
CA ASP A 4 -0.64 8.78 -12.63
C ASP A 4 -0.55 8.86 -11.11
N SER A 5 -0.88 10.04 -10.59
CA SER A 5 -0.95 10.29 -9.15
C SER A 5 -2.40 10.15 -8.71
N LEU A 6 -2.68 9.22 -7.78
CA LEU A 6 -4.00 9.07 -7.19
C LEU A 6 -4.07 9.82 -5.87
N LYS A 7 -5.20 10.48 -5.59
CA LYS A 7 -5.46 11.20 -4.34
C LYS A 7 -6.80 10.81 -3.73
N GLY A 8 -6.91 10.96 -2.42
CA GLY A 8 -8.15 10.70 -1.68
C GLY A 8 -7.87 10.60 -0.19
N ASN A 9 -8.88 10.20 0.58
CA ASN A 9 -8.74 10.09 2.03
C ASN A 9 -7.72 9.02 2.46
N LEU A 10 -7.39 8.05 1.60
CA LEU A 10 -6.34 7.06 1.85
C LEU A 10 -4.94 7.61 1.53
N ALA A 11 -4.83 8.51 0.57
CA ALA A 11 -3.57 9.12 0.14
C ALA A 11 -3.77 10.63 -0.10
N PRO A 12 -3.93 11.45 0.96
CA PRO A 12 -4.19 12.89 0.81
C PRO A 12 -3.06 13.65 0.13
N ASP A 13 -1.81 13.25 0.35
CA ASP A 13 -0.63 13.84 -0.30
C ASP A 13 -0.32 13.18 -1.65
N GLY A 14 -1.02 12.09 -1.96
CA GLY A 14 -0.92 11.37 -3.23
C GLY A 14 -0.32 9.98 -3.11
N SER A 15 -0.43 9.26 -4.20
CA SER A 15 0.17 7.94 -4.43
C SER A 15 0.48 7.80 -5.92
N VAL A 16 1.20 6.77 -6.32
CA VAL A 16 1.66 6.60 -7.71
C VAL A 16 1.25 5.24 -8.24
N VAL A 17 0.65 5.24 -9.43
CA VAL A 17 0.35 4.02 -10.19
C VAL A 17 1.00 4.07 -11.57
N LYS A 18 1.47 2.92 -12.07
CA LYS A 18 1.93 2.77 -13.46
C LYS A 18 0.73 2.35 -14.31
N ARG A 19 -0.07 3.31 -14.78
CA ARG A 19 -1.31 3.07 -15.53
C ARG A 19 -1.15 2.11 -16.70
N SER A 20 -0.05 2.21 -17.44
CA SER A 20 0.23 1.34 -18.60
C SER A 20 0.44 -0.14 -18.26
N ALA A 21 0.57 -0.47 -16.98
CA ALA A 21 0.74 -1.84 -16.51
C ALA A 21 -0.54 -2.43 -15.91
N VAL A 22 -1.61 -1.63 -15.83
CA VAL A 22 -2.90 -2.01 -15.24
C VAL A 22 -3.84 -2.50 -16.36
N ALA A 23 -4.45 -3.67 -16.14
CA ALA A 23 -5.45 -4.21 -17.05
C ALA A 23 -6.72 -3.33 -17.03
N GLU A 24 -7.45 -3.29 -18.13
CA GLU A 24 -8.61 -2.40 -18.28
C GLU A 24 -9.69 -2.66 -17.23
N GLU A 25 -9.94 -3.91 -16.90
CA GLU A 25 -10.87 -4.35 -15.87
C GLU A 25 -10.48 -3.92 -14.44
N MET A 26 -9.20 -3.57 -14.23
CA MET A 26 -8.67 -3.10 -12.95
C MET A 26 -8.54 -1.58 -12.85
N MET A 27 -8.93 -0.84 -13.91
CA MET A 27 -8.91 0.64 -13.87
C MET A 27 -9.89 1.20 -12.85
N HIS A 28 -10.99 0.48 -12.61
CA HIS A 28 -11.95 0.72 -11.53
C HIS A 28 -12.00 -0.54 -10.66
N HIS A 29 -11.49 -0.45 -9.45
CA HIS A 29 -11.47 -1.60 -8.56
C HIS A 29 -12.01 -1.23 -7.18
N LYS A 30 -12.80 -2.13 -6.61
CA LYS A 30 -13.32 -2.01 -5.25
C LYS A 30 -13.24 -3.35 -4.56
N GLY A 31 -12.53 -3.41 -3.43
CA GLY A 31 -12.31 -4.66 -2.73
C GLY A 31 -12.04 -4.50 -1.25
N ALA A 32 -12.15 -5.62 -0.54
CA ALA A 32 -11.82 -5.71 0.87
C ALA A 32 -10.30 -5.71 1.08
N ALA A 33 -9.83 -4.96 2.06
CA ALA A 33 -8.43 -4.88 2.40
C ALA A 33 -7.92 -6.16 3.09
N ARG A 34 -6.77 -6.66 2.63
CA ARG A 34 -5.93 -7.64 3.30
C ARG A 34 -4.68 -6.94 3.77
N VAL A 35 -4.52 -6.77 5.08
CA VAL A 35 -3.56 -5.83 5.67
C VAL A 35 -2.34 -6.55 6.22
N PHE A 36 -1.15 -6.11 5.78
CA PHE A 36 0.14 -6.64 6.20
C PHE A 36 1.08 -5.51 6.61
N ASP A 37 1.87 -5.74 7.65
CA ASP A 37 2.79 -4.75 8.21
C ASP A 37 4.24 -4.91 7.73
N CYS A 38 4.46 -5.86 6.82
CA CYS A 38 5.72 -6.05 6.09
C CYS A 38 5.49 -6.83 4.79
N GLU A 39 6.47 -6.78 3.90
CA GLU A 39 6.46 -7.47 2.62
C GLU A 39 6.42 -9.00 2.79
N GLU A 40 7.15 -9.54 3.77
CA GLU A 40 7.32 -10.97 3.99
C GLU A 40 6.00 -11.66 4.36
N ASP A 41 5.21 -11.04 5.24
CA ASP A 41 3.91 -11.57 5.65
C ASP A 41 2.91 -11.56 4.49
N ALA A 42 2.94 -10.51 3.66
CA ALA A 42 2.13 -10.44 2.46
C ALA A 42 2.50 -11.54 1.46
N LEU A 43 3.80 -11.77 1.23
CA LEU A 43 4.29 -12.84 0.36
C LEU A 43 3.83 -14.22 0.84
N SER A 44 4.00 -14.50 2.14
CA SER A 44 3.54 -15.76 2.73
C SER A 44 2.04 -15.98 2.49
N ALA A 45 1.23 -14.95 2.72
CA ALA A 45 -0.20 -15.03 2.52
C ALA A 45 -0.59 -15.26 1.04
N ILE A 46 0.13 -14.66 0.08
CA ILE A 46 -0.11 -14.88 -1.35
C ILE A 46 0.24 -16.32 -1.73
N TYR A 47 1.40 -16.83 -1.32
CA TYR A 47 1.83 -18.19 -1.63
C TYR A 47 0.98 -19.25 -0.95
N ASP A 48 0.47 -18.98 0.24
CA ASP A 48 -0.45 -19.85 0.97
C ASP A 48 -1.88 -19.86 0.39
N GLY A 49 -2.14 -19.07 -0.67
CA GLY A 49 -3.47 -18.96 -1.27
C GLY A 49 -4.51 -18.29 -0.38
N LYS A 50 -4.07 -17.40 0.54
CA LYS A 50 -4.96 -16.71 1.50
C LYS A 50 -5.54 -15.40 0.94
N ILE A 51 -5.17 -15.03 -0.29
CA ILE A 51 -5.69 -13.84 -0.98
C ILE A 51 -6.74 -14.29 -1.98
N ASN A 52 -7.93 -13.73 -1.87
CA ASN A 52 -9.05 -14.06 -2.74
C ASN A 52 -9.17 -13.06 -3.92
N PRO A 53 -9.75 -13.50 -5.06
CA PRO A 53 -10.09 -12.57 -6.13
C PRO A 53 -10.96 -11.41 -5.63
N GLY A 54 -10.66 -10.21 -6.10
CA GLY A 54 -11.38 -8.99 -5.74
C GLY A 54 -10.83 -8.27 -4.50
N GLU A 55 -9.91 -8.86 -3.76
CA GLU A 55 -9.31 -8.21 -2.58
C GLU A 55 -8.26 -7.15 -2.95
N VAL A 56 -7.94 -6.30 -1.98
CA VAL A 56 -6.89 -5.29 -2.05
C VAL A 56 -5.83 -5.60 -1.00
N VAL A 57 -4.65 -6.02 -1.44
CA VAL A 57 -3.50 -6.26 -0.55
C VAL A 57 -2.91 -4.91 -0.15
N VAL A 58 -2.82 -4.65 1.15
CA VAL A 58 -2.25 -3.43 1.73
C VAL A 58 -0.99 -3.79 2.50
N ILE A 59 0.17 -3.34 2.01
CA ILE A 59 1.46 -3.50 2.68
C ILE A 59 1.89 -2.14 3.21
N ARG A 60 2.06 -2.04 4.50
CA ARG A 60 2.37 -0.77 5.17
C ARG A 60 3.65 -0.86 6.01
N TYR A 61 4.16 0.31 6.44
CA TYR A 61 5.44 0.46 7.14
C TYR A 61 6.65 0.05 6.29
N GLU A 62 6.55 0.22 4.98
CA GLU A 62 7.62 0.02 3.99
C GLU A 62 8.02 1.34 3.29
N GLY A 63 7.50 2.46 3.78
CA GLY A 63 7.85 3.81 3.33
C GLY A 63 9.24 4.26 3.77
N PRO A 64 9.62 5.51 3.45
CA PRO A 64 10.95 6.05 3.73
C PRO A 64 11.39 5.91 5.19
N LYS A 65 10.46 6.09 6.13
CA LYS A 65 10.71 6.01 7.58
C LYS A 65 10.40 4.63 8.15
N GLY A 66 9.27 4.03 7.76
CA GLY A 66 8.82 2.74 8.27
C GLY A 66 9.68 1.57 7.79
N GLY A 67 10.15 1.63 6.54
CA GLY A 67 11.10 0.69 5.93
C GLY A 67 12.35 1.42 5.48
N PRO A 68 13.32 1.71 6.38
CA PRO A 68 14.50 2.50 6.07
C PRO A 68 15.26 1.97 4.84
N GLY A 69 15.52 2.88 3.87
CA GLY A 69 16.05 2.50 2.56
C GLY A 69 14.95 2.21 1.53
N MET A 70 13.68 2.15 1.94
CA MET A 70 12.49 2.01 1.08
C MET A 70 12.70 0.97 -0.02
N ARG A 71 12.76 -0.31 0.41
CA ARG A 71 12.99 -1.46 -0.47
C ARG A 71 12.07 -1.45 -1.69
N GLU A 72 12.63 -1.84 -2.83
CA GLU A 72 11.86 -2.06 -4.05
C GLU A 72 11.16 -3.40 -3.98
N MET A 73 9.84 -3.39 -3.84
CA MET A 73 9.03 -4.60 -3.70
C MET A 73 8.63 -5.14 -5.06
N LEU A 74 9.43 -6.05 -5.61
CA LEU A 74 9.10 -6.80 -6.82
C LEU A 74 8.34 -8.10 -6.50
N ASN A 75 8.72 -8.75 -5.41
CA ASN A 75 8.21 -10.09 -5.08
C ASN A 75 6.70 -10.17 -4.89
N PRO A 76 6.03 -9.26 -4.13
CA PRO A 76 4.58 -9.32 -3.99
C PRO A 76 3.83 -9.19 -5.30
N THR A 77 4.27 -8.29 -6.18
CA THR A 77 3.64 -8.10 -7.49
C THR A 77 3.84 -9.33 -8.39
N SER A 78 5.04 -9.93 -8.36
CA SER A 78 5.33 -11.15 -9.11
C SER A 78 4.56 -12.35 -8.57
N ALA A 79 4.39 -12.45 -7.24
CA ALA A 79 3.61 -13.52 -6.61
C ALA A 79 2.12 -13.43 -6.98
N ILE A 80 1.52 -12.23 -6.93
CA ILE A 80 0.13 -12.00 -7.37
C ILE A 80 -0.06 -12.39 -8.84
N MET A 81 0.86 -11.97 -9.71
CA MET A 81 0.80 -12.35 -11.12
C MET A 81 0.98 -13.85 -11.32
N GLY A 82 1.93 -14.48 -10.63
CA GLY A 82 2.21 -15.91 -10.69
C GLY A 82 1.07 -16.79 -10.16
N SER A 83 0.29 -16.27 -9.21
CA SER A 83 -0.90 -16.95 -8.67
C SER A 83 -2.15 -16.74 -9.54
N GLY A 84 -2.05 -16.07 -10.69
CA GLY A 84 -3.19 -15.80 -11.57
C GLY A 84 -4.14 -14.69 -11.07
N LEU A 85 -3.76 -13.96 -10.03
CA LEU A 85 -4.58 -12.92 -9.39
C LEU A 85 -4.33 -11.51 -9.95
N GLY A 86 -3.45 -11.36 -10.93
CA GLY A 86 -2.99 -10.06 -11.43
C GLY A 86 -4.07 -9.16 -12.03
N ASN A 87 -5.18 -9.75 -12.49
CA ASN A 87 -6.31 -9.04 -13.09
C ASN A 87 -7.52 -8.91 -12.15
N CYS A 88 -7.38 -9.27 -10.88
CA CYS A 88 -8.51 -9.21 -9.93
C CYS A 88 -8.09 -8.81 -8.51
N VAL A 89 -6.81 -8.64 -8.24
CA VAL A 89 -6.29 -8.17 -6.94
C VAL A 89 -5.46 -6.92 -7.16
N ALA A 90 -5.76 -5.88 -6.39
CA ALA A 90 -4.93 -4.67 -6.32
C ALA A 90 -3.94 -4.75 -5.16
N LEU A 91 -2.83 -4.02 -5.27
CA LEU A 91 -1.81 -3.93 -4.23
C LEU A 91 -1.50 -2.47 -3.93
N ILE A 92 -1.53 -2.10 -2.65
CA ILE A 92 -1.30 -0.73 -2.17
C ILE A 92 -0.19 -0.75 -1.13
N THR A 93 0.73 0.23 -1.19
CA THR A 93 1.81 0.37 -0.21
C THR A 93 2.26 1.81 -0.03
N ASP A 94 2.76 2.14 1.14
CA ASP A 94 3.54 3.35 1.40
C ASP A 94 5.01 3.22 0.96
N GLY A 95 5.45 2.00 0.63
CA GLY A 95 6.73 1.71 0.00
C GLY A 95 6.74 1.97 -1.50
N ARG A 96 7.70 1.38 -2.22
CA ARG A 96 7.85 1.52 -3.68
C ARG A 96 7.85 0.20 -4.40
N PHE A 97 7.45 0.24 -5.67
CA PHE A 97 7.50 -0.91 -6.56
C PHE A 97 8.59 -0.77 -7.62
N SER A 98 9.01 -1.91 -8.16
CA SER A 98 9.88 -1.99 -9.32
C SER A 98 9.26 -1.33 -10.56
N GLY A 99 10.10 -0.76 -11.41
CA GLY A 99 9.69 -0.30 -12.74
C GLY A 99 9.16 -1.41 -13.65
N ALA A 100 9.49 -2.67 -13.36
CA ALA A 100 8.99 -3.85 -14.06
C ALA A 100 7.62 -4.33 -13.56
N THR A 101 7.07 -3.72 -12.52
CA THR A 101 5.78 -4.09 -11.92
C THR A 101 4.65 -4.10 -12.94
N ARG A 102 3.82 -5.14 -12.85
CA ARG A 102 2.57 -5.32 -13.61
C ARG A 102 1.39 -5.41 -12.64
N GLY A 103 0.18 -5.14 -13.17
CA GLY A 103 -1.06 -5.15 -12.40
C GLY A 103 -1.37 -3.82 -11.69
N ALA A 104 -2.46 -3.78 -10.95
CA ALA A 104 -2.93 -2.61 -10.20
C ALA A 104 -2.11 -2.44 -8.90
N ALA A 105 -0.86 -1.98 -9.04
CA ALA A 105 0.05 -1.73 -7.94
C ALA A 105 0.22 -0.22 -7.73
N ILE A 106 -0.23 0.25 -6.55
CA ILE A 106 -0.20 1.65 -6.13
C ILE A 106 0.84 1.80 -5.01
N GLY A 107 1.92 2.51 -5.29
CA GLY A 107 3.00 2.78 -4.35
C GLY A 107 3.05 4.23 -3.90
N HIS A 108 4.01 4.52 -3.02
CA HIS A 108 4.25 5.86 -2.49
C HIS A 108 3.00 6.51 -1.87
N VAL A 109 2.15 5.71 -1.22
CA VAL A 109 0.99 6.25 -0.50
C VAL A 109 1.45 7.19 0.60
N SER A 110 1.03 8.44 0.50
CA SER A 110 1.50 9.49 1.40
C SER A 110 0.32 10.21 2.07
N PRO A 111 0.44 10.51 3.38
CA PRO A 111 1.55 10.20 4.29
C PRO A 111 1.70 8.71 4.59
N GLU A 112 2.95 8.26 4.83
CA GLU A 112 3.24 6.86 5.15
C GLU A 112 2.68 6.40 6.52
N ALA A 113 2.58 5.09 6.73
CA ALA A 113 2.05 4.52 7.97
C ALA A 113 2.89 4.87 9.21
N ALA A 114 4.21 4.95 9.08
CA ALA A 114 5.12 5.22 10.20
C ALA A 114 4.93 6.61 10.83
N VAL A 115 4.37 7.57 10.09
CA VAL A 115 3.99 8.90 10.60
C VAL A 115 2.49 9.01 10.92
N GLY A 116 1.77 7.89 10.90
CA GLY A 116 0.34 7.83 11.16
C GLY A 116 -0.50 8.36 10.01
N GLY A 117 -0.04 8.20 8.76
CA GLY A 117 -0.86 8.43 7.59
C GLY A 117 -2.09 7.54 7.53
N PRO A 118 -3.11 7.85 6.72
CA PRO A 118 -4.36 7.08 6.66
C PRO A 118 -4.17 5.60 6.38
N ILE A 119 -3.13 5.21 5.64
CA ILE A 119 -2.81 3.82 5.36
C ILE A 119 -2.54 3.01 6.66
N ALA A 120 -2.03 3.65 7.73
CA ALA A 120 -1.85 3.02 9.04
C ALA A 120 -3.18 2.67 9.72
N LEU A 121 -4.27 3.33 9.34
CA LEU A 121 -5.59 3.20 9.95
C LEU A 121 -6.46 2.15 9.27
N VAL A 122 -6.03 1.62 8.13
CA VAL A 122 -6.74 0.55 7.41
C VAL A 122 -6.77 -0.69 8.28
N LYS A 123 -7.95 -1.27 8.43
CA LYS A 123 -8.16 -2.56 9.11
C LYS A 123 -8.51 -3.65 8.11
N GLU A 124 -8.28 -4.88 8.52
CA GLU A 124 -8.65 -6.07 7.75
C GLU A 124 -10.13 -6.03 7.38
N GLY A 125 -10.46 -6.24 6.10
CA GLY A 125 -11.81 -6.22 5.58
C GLY A 125 -12.39 -4.84 5.26
N ASP A 126 -11.69 -3.73 5.55
CA ASP A 126 -12.14 -2.40 5.14
C ASP A 126 -12.26 -2.33 3.61
N MET A 127 -13.31 -1.71 3.12
CA MET A 127 -13.50 -1.54 1.69
C MET A 127 -12.66 -0.39 1.13
N ILE A 128 -11.90 -0.67 0.09
CA ILE A 128 -11.09 0.31 -0.64
C ILE A 128 -11.59 0.43 -2.07
N GLU A 129 -11.74 1.66 -2.55
CA GLU A 129 -12.11 1.99 -3.92
C GLU A 129 -10.95 2.69 -4.62
N ILE A 130 -10.59 2.19 -5.80
CA ILE A 130 -9.54 2.69 -6.68
C ILE A 130 -10.20 3.06 -8.00
N ASP A 131 -10.05 4.31 -8.43
CA ASP A 131 -10.49 4.79 -9.74
C ASP A 131 -9.30 5.49 -10.40
N ILE A 132 -8.61 4.77 -11.27
CA ILE A 132 -7.40 5.27 -11.94
C ILE A 132 -7.74 6.35 -12.96
N PRO A 133 -8.79 6.22 -13.82
CA PRO A 133 -9.24 7.29 -14.69
C PRO A 133 -9.59 8.59 -13.99
N ALA A 134 -10.25 8.50 -12.83
CA ALA A 134 -10.61 9.68 -12.03
C ALA A 134 -9.46 10.16 -11.12
N ASN A 135 -8.33 9.44 -11.09
CA ASN A 135 -7.18 9.72 -10.22
C ASN A 135 -7.55 9.71 -8.72
N THR A 136 -8.41 8.79 -8.30
CA THR A 136 -8.86 8.72 -6.91
C THR A 136 -8.55 7.38 -6.24
N ILE A 137 -8.29 7.45 -4.94
CA ILE A 137 -8.14 6.29 -4.06
C ILE A 137 -8.83 6.60 -2.73
N LYS A 138 -9.78 5.74 -2.32
CA LYS A 138 -10.62 5.98 -1.15
C LYS A 138 -10.69 4.78 -0.24
N LEU A 139 -10.58 5.03 1.04
CA LEU A 139 -10.97 4.12 2.10
C LEU A 139 -12.44 4.41 2.46
N LEU A 140 -13.33 3.43 2.27
CA LEU A 140 -14.77 3.57 2.47
C LEU A 140 -15.15 3.33 3.94
N VAL A 141 -14.57 4.14 4.81
CA VAL A 141 -14.80 4.18 6.25
C VAL A 141 -15.25 5.60 6.61
N SER A 142 -16.16 5.75 7.57
CA SER A 142 -16.65 7.07 7.96
C SER A 142 -15.55 7.93 8.58
N ASP A 143 -15.67 9.24 8.46
CA ASP A 143 -14.68 10.18 9.00
C ASP A 143 -14.59 10.09 10.51
N GLU A 144 -15.71 9.79 11.20
CA GLU A 144 -15.76 9.60 12.65
C GLU A 144 -14.94 8.36 13.07
N GLU A 145 -15.09 7.24 12.34
CA GLU A 145 -14.31 6.04 12.64
C GLU A 145 -12.82 6.25 12.31
N LEU A 146 -12.49 6.96 11.24
CA LEU A 146 -11.10 7.32 10.93
C LEU A 146 -10.49 8.22 12.00
N ALA A 147 -11.23 9.21 12.49
CA ALA A 147 -10.78 10.08 13.59
C ALA A 147 -10.54 9.28 14.88
N LYS A 148 -11.44 8.33 15.20
CA LYS A 148 -11.27 7.42 16.34
C LYS A 148 -10.02 6.57 16.21
N ARG A 149 -9.83 5.91 15.04
CA ARG A 149 -8.65 5.09 14.75
C ARG A 149 -7.36 5.91 14.84
N LYS A 150 -7.41 7.16 14.40
CA LYS A 150 -6.27 8.09 14.48
C LYS A 150 -5.93 8.45 15.91
N ALA A 151 -6.93 8.66 16.78
CA ALA A 151 -6.73 8.94 18.20
C ALA A 151 -6.13 7.73 18.96
N GLU A 152 -6.47 6.52 18.54
CA GLU A 152 -5.96 5.27 19.11
C GLU A 152 -4.58 4.88 18.56
N TRP A 153 -4.19 5.42 17.39
CA TRP A 153 -2.93 5.08 16.74
C TRP A 153 -1.73 5.56 17.58
N LYS A 154 -0.71 4.70 17.64
CA LYS A 154 0.57 5.00 18.31
C LYS A 154 1.73 4.71 17.38
N PRO A 155 2.78 5.56 17.38
CA PRO A 155 3.99 5.30 16.64
C PRO A 155 4.59 3.93 17.01
N ARG A 156 5.00 3.18 16.01
CA ARG A 156 5.73 1.92 16.22
C ARG A 156 7.21 2.18 16.46
N GLN A 157 7.86 1.26 17.16
CA GLN A 157 9.31 1.26 17.24
C GLN A 157 9.88 1.06 15.82
N PRO A 158 10.99 1.75 15.48
CA PRO A 158 11.65 1.56 14.21
C PRO A 158 12.04 0.08 13.99
N LYS A 159 11.84 -0.43 12.77
CA LYS A 159 12.26 -1.81 12.41
C LYS A 159 13.77 -2.02 12.53
N ILE A 160 14.55 -0.96 12.29
CA ILE A 160 16.02 -0.97 12.31
C ILE A 160 16.49 0.05 13.35
N THR A 161 17.12 -0.44 14.42
CA THR A 161 17.59 0.38 15.54
C THR A 161 19.13 0.47 15.61
N THR A 162 19.84 -0.30 14.78
CA THR A 162 21.31 -0.36 14.77
C THR A 162 21.84 -0.40 13.34
N GLY A 163 23.12 -0.09 13.18
CA GLY A 163 23.77 -0.11 11.86
C GLY A 163 23.50 1.13 11.00
N TYR A 164 23.93 1.06 9.74
CA TYR A 164 23.97 2.20 8.82
C TYR A 164 22.58 2.75 8.46
N LEU A 165 21.55 1.90 8.43
CA LEU A 165 20.17 2.31 8.09
C LEU A 165 19.37 2.85 9.28
N ALA A 166 19.85 2.68 10.52
CA ALA A 166 19.14 3.20 11.68
C ALA A 166 18.92 4.73 11.64
N PRO A 167 19.92 5.57 11.28
CA PRO A 167 19.71 7.02 11.14
C PRO A 167 18.63 7.38 10.12
N VAL A 168 18.43 6.59 9.07
CA VAL A 168 17.44 6.86 8.01
C VAL A 168 16.03 6.91 8.59
N SER A 169 15.71 6.07 9.58
CA SER A 169 14.40 6.06 10.27
C SER A 169 14.11 7.39 11.00
N TYR A 170 15.13 8.18 11.30
CA TYR A 170 15.00 9.43 12.07
C TYR A 170 15.15 10.68 11.18
N THR A 171 15.88 10.61 10.07
CA THR A 171 16.19 11.77 9.21
C THR A 171 15.02 12.24 8.36
N HIS A 172 13.99 11.45 8.17
CA HIS A 172 12.76 11.82 7.45
C HIS A 172 11.65 12.32 8.39
N LEU A 173 12.01 12.86 9.56
CA LEU A 173 11.10 13.37 10.59
C LEU A 173 10.72 14.85 10.41
N THR A 174 11.26 15.51 9.40
CA THR A 174 11.00 16.95 9.14
C THR A 174 10.31 17.16 7.81
#